data_3bf59300a6300dd076aee3b939b4d93f
#
_entry.id   3bf59300a6300dd076aee3b939b4d93f
#
_cell.length_a   1.000
_cell.length_b   1.000
_cell.length_c   1.000
_cell.angle_alpha   90.00
_cell.angle_beta   90.00
_cell.angle_gamma   90.00
#
_symmetry.space_group_name_H-M   'P 1'
#
loop_
_entity.id
_entity.type
_entity.pdbx_description
1 polymer ?
#
loop_
_entity_poly.entity_id
_entity_poly.type
_entity_poly.pdbx_seq_one_letter_code
_entity_poly.pdbx_strand_id
1 'polypeptide(L)'
;MTALAARRRHPMAQAVLVLLSLVVIGLLYALAVPGKAVAVPAAAEDVAAGKQLFLANCATCHGTNAEGRQYAPSLVGVGAAAVDFQVSTGRMPLQATGPQAPATGNVRYTPDQIKQMAAYIASLAPGPAVPEAAAVDPAKGNSERGGDLFRTNCAMCHNFAANGGALTRGKYAPNLNATTPTEIYEAMLTGPQSMPVFNDTNISPENKRDIIAWVRTIKTQPVPGGLNLGGIGPVSEGLAAWVIGLAALIGCAVWLGAKAS
;
A
#
# COMPACT_ATOMS: atom_id res chain seq x y z
N MET A 1 42.15 -47.13 -5.86
CA MET A 1 41.06 -46.18 -6.16
C MET A 1 39.64 -46.78 -6.09
N THR A 2 39.45 -48.03 -5.81
CA THR A 2 38.16 -48.74 -5.86
C THR A 2 37.31 -48.66 -4.56
N ALA A 3 37.93 -48.47 -3.39
CA ALA A 3 37.18 -48.40 -2.10
C ALA A 3 36.39 -47.10 -1.92
N LEU A 4 36.84 -45.95 -2.44
CA LEU A 4 36.16 -44.67 -2.39
C LEU A 4 34.94 -44.64 -3.31
N ALA A 5 34.99 -45.32 -4.45
CA ALA A 5 33.89 -45.40 -5.41
C ALA A 5 32.73 -46.27 -4.89
N ALA A 6 33.03 -47.34 -4.11
CA ALA A 6 32.02 -48.18 -3.47
C ALA A 6 31.26 -47.46 -2.33
N ARG A 7 31.96 -46.62 -1.55
CA ARG A 7 31.33 -45.81 -0.49
C ARG A 7 30.38 -44.75 -1.04
N ARG A 8 30.65 -44.19 -2.24
CA ARG A 8 29.76 -43.18 -2.88
C ARG A 8 28.43 -43.75 -3.36
N ARG A 9 28.36 -45.08 -3.60
CA ARG A 9 27.14 -45.76 -4.07
C ARG A 9 26.28 -46.33 -2.94
N HIS A 10 26.69 -46.18 -1.70
CA HIS A 10 25.89 -46.62 -0.58
C HIS A 10 24.67 -45.72 -0.39
N PRO A 11 23.44 -46.22 -0.29
CA PRO A 11 22.25 -45.44 -0.18
C PRO A 11 22.28 -44.40 0.97
N MET A 12 22.92 -44.77 2.10
CA MET A 12 23.13 -43.87 3.22
C MET A 12 24.08 -42.72 2.88
N ALA A 13 25.08 -42.89 2.02
CA ALA A 13 25.99 -41.82 1.63
C ALA A 13 25.25 -40.76 0.76
N GLN A 14 24.33 -41.18 -0.09
CA GLN A 14 23.49 -40.30 -0.88
C GLN A 14 22.53 -39.52 0.00
N ALA A 15 21.89 -40.16 0.97
CA ALA A 15 21.00 -39.50 1.94
C ALA A 15 21.75 -38.46 2.78
N VAL A 16 22.96 -38.77 3.26
CA VAL A 16 23.81 -37.83 4.02
C VAL A 16 24.22 -36.62 3.13
N LEU A 17 24.58 -36.84 1.86
CA LEU A 17 24.93 -35.77 0.95
C LEU A 17 23.75 -34.84 0.67
N VAL A 18 22.56 -35.41 0.48
CA VAL A 18 21.33 -34.61 0.29
C VAL A 18 21.03 -33.79 1.55
N LEU A 19 21.10 -34.39 2.73
CA LEU A 19 20.87 -33.66 4.00
C LEU A 19 21.89 -32.54 4.21
N LEU A 20 23.17 -32.79 3.97
CA LEU A 20 24.24 -31.79 4.05
C LEU A 20 24.00 -30.65 3.05
N SER A 21 23.60 -30.96 1.83
CA SER A 21 23.28 -29.95 0.82
C SER A 21 22.10 -29.09 1.23
N LEU A 22 21.03 -29.68 1.79
CA LEU A 22 19.88 -28.94 2.29
C LEU A 22 20.23 -28.04 3.48
N VAL A 23 21.08 -28.52 4.39
CA VAL A 23 21.56 -27.70 5.52
C VAL A 23 22.42 -26.54 5.03
N VAL A 24 23.33 -26.77 4.09
CA VAL A 24 24.17 -25.72 3.50
C VAL A 24 23.32 -24.68 2.77
N ILE A 25 22.36 -25.13 1.94
CA ILE A 25 21.44 -24.23 1.24
C ILE A 25 20.58 -23.46 2.24
N GLY A 26 20.08 -24.11 3.28
CA GLY A 26 19.30 -23.46 4.34
C GLY A 26 20.10 -22.39 5.09
N LEU A 27 21.37 -22.68 5.42
CA LEU A 27 22.28 -21.71 6.06
C LEU A 27 22.62 -20.53 5.13
N LEU A 28 22.93 -20.81 3.86
CA LEU A 28 23.17 -19.75 2.87
C LEU A 28 21.94 -18.89 2.65
N TYR A 29 20.77 -19.49 2.59
CA TYR A 29 19.50 -18.77 2.52
C TYR A 29 19.27 -17.90 3.76
N ALA A 30 19.49 -18.43 4.96
CA ALA A 30 19.34 -17.69 6.22
C ALA A 30 20.31 -16.49 6.33
N LEU A 31 21.51 -16.60 5.73
CA LEU A 31 22.50 -15.52 5.68
C LEU A 31 22.21 -14.51 4.57
N ALA A 32 21.62 -14.95 3.46
CA ALA A 32 21.34 -14.11 2.30
C ALA A 32 20.00 -13.35 2.39
N VAL A 33 19.03 -13.87 3.15
CA VAL A 33 17.77 -13.16 3.37
C VAL A 33 17.99 -12.12 4.47
N PRO A 34 17.86 -10.81 4.17
CA PRO A 34 17.90 -9.78 5.22
C PRO A 34 16.86 -10.16 6.26
N GLY A 35 17.27 -10.21 7.52
CA GLY A 35 16.39 -10.57 8.64
C GLY A 35 15.12 -9.72 8.54
N LYS A 36 13.97 -10.37 8.45
CA LYS A 36 12.68 -9.68 8.56
C LYS A 36 12.78 -8.86 9.83
N ALA A 37 12.46 -7.57 9.73
CA ALA A 37 12.37 -6.72 10.90
C ALA A 37 11.52 -7.47 11.93
N VAL A 38 12.16 -7.93 12.99
CA VAL A 38 11.47 -8.61 14.09
C VAL A 38 10.60 -7.52 14.70
N ALA A 39 9.29 -7.65 14.54
CA ALA A 39 8.36 -6.77 15.19
C ALA A 39 8.69 -6.78 16.68
N VAL A 40 9.01 -5.60 17.24
CA VAL A 40 9.23 -5.46 18.69
C VAL A 40 7.94 -5.96 19.34
N PRO A 41 8.01 -6.93 20.25
CA PRO A 41 6.81 -7.44 20.92
C PRO A 41 6.08 -6.25 21.56
N ALA A 42 4.80 -6.08 21.21
CA ALA A 42 3.97 -5.07 21.85
C ALA A 42 3.92 -5.35 23.35
N ALA A 43 3.87 -4.30 24.18
CA ALA A 43 3.75 -4.46 25.62
C ALA A 43 2.48 -5.28 25.94
N ALA A 44 2.56 -6.18 26.90
CA ALA A 44 1.42 -7.04 27.27
C ALA A 44 0.20 -6.23 27.68
N GLU A 45 0.40 -5.04 28.26
CA GLU A 45 -0.62 -4.05 28.57
C GLU A 45 -1.36 -3.57 27.32
N ASP A 46 -0.64 -3.21 26.25
CA ASP A 46 -1.24 -2.77 24.99
C ASP A 46 -2.08 -3.88 24.36
N VAL A 47 -1.61 -5.12 24.39
CA VAL A 47 -2.37 -6.29 23.90
C VAL A 47 -3.65 -6.53 24.68
N ALA A 48 -3.60 -6.42 26.01
CA ALA A 48 -4.77 -6.63 26.88
C ALA A 48 -5.81 -5.52 26.67
N ALA A 49 -5.38 -4.26 26.63
CA ALA A 49 -6.26 -3.10 26.36
C ALA A 49 -6.85 -3.18 24.94
N GLY A 50 -6.03 -3.54 23.95
CA GLY A 50 -6.47 -3.73 22.56
C GLY A 50 -7.51 -4.83 22.42
N LYS A 51 -7.36 -5.95 23.16
CA LYS A 51 -8.38 -7.01 23.20
C LYS A 51 -9.71 -6.51 23.74
N GLN A 52 -9.71 -5.70 24.78
CA GLN A 52 -10.95 -5.13 25.33
C GLN A 52 -11.62 -4.20 24.31
N LEU A 53 -10.85 -3.32 23.68
CA LEU A 53 -11.35 -2.43 22.62
C LEU A 53 -11.93 -3.22 21.44
N PHE A 54 -11.24 -4.28 21.01
CA PHE A 54 -11.68 -5.16 19.94
C PHE A 54 -13.01 -5.85 20.28
N LEU A 55 -13.11 -6.45 21.46
CA LEU A 55 -14.33 -7.13 21.90
C LEU A 55 -15.53 -6.21 21.98
N ALA A 56 -15.32 -4.98 22.43
CA ALA A 56 -16.37 -3.98 22.56
C ALA A 56 -16.85 -3.41 21.20
N ASN A 57 -15.97 -3.31 20.21
CA ASN A 57 -16.25 -2.51 19.01
C ASN A 57 -16.15 -3.29 17.68
N CYS A 58 -15.44 -4.41 17.63
CA CYS A 58 -15.10 -5.10 16.37
C CYS A 58 -15.65 -6.53 16.33
N ALA A 59 -15.76 -7.20 17.47
CA ALA A 59 -16.10 -8.62 17.58
C ALA A 59 -17.48 -8.97 17.02
N THR A 60 -18.43 -8.03 17.05
CA THR A 60 -19.78 -8.24 16.49
C THR A 60 -19.70 -8.63 15.00
N CYS A 61 -18.80 -8.01 14.25
CA CYS A 61 -18.61 -8.28 12.82
C CYS A 61 -17.48 -9.30 12.57
N HIS A 62 -16.34 -9.17 13.25
CA HIS A 62 -15.13 -9.95 12.98
C HIS A 62 -14.99 -11.23 13.81
N GLY A 63 -15.97 -11.55 14.70
CA GLY A 63 -15.89 -12.68 15.61
C GLY A 63 -15.08 -12.37 16.87
N THR A 64 -15.33 -13.12 17.95
CA THR A 64 -14.71 -12.88 19.27
C THR A 64 -13.20 -13.20 19.30
N ASN A 65 -12.74 -14.06 18.39
CA ASN A 65 -11.34 -14.41 18.20
C ASN A 65 -10.76 -13.83 16.90
N ALA A 66 -11.42 -12.81 16.33
CA ALA A 66 -11.04 -12.19 15.06
C ALA A 66 -11.05 -13.17 13.86
N GLU A 67 -11.77 -14.28 13.96
CA GLU A 67 -11.87 -15.33 12.96
C GLU A 67 -12.64 -14.94 11.70
N GLY A 68 -13.35 -13.82 11.75
CA GLY A 68 -14.24 -13.37 10.70
C GLY A 68 -15.64 -13.97 10.81
N ARG A 69 -16.56 -13.44 10.00
CA ARG A 69 -17.96 -13.91 9.85
C ARG A 69 -18.41 -13.71 8.42
N GLN A 70 -19.67 -14.05 8.13
CA GLN A 70 -20.25 -13.98 6.77
C GLN A 70 -20.02 -12.64 6.05
N TYR A 71 -20.03 -11.51 6.78
CA TYR A 71 -19.92 -10.17 6.20
C TYR A 71 -18.63 -9.44 6.55
N ALA A 72 -17.75 -10.05 7.33
CA ALA A 72 -16.48 -9.45 7.75
C ALA A 72 -15.35 -10.47 7.67
N PRO A 73 -14.20 -10.12 7.07
CA PRO A 73 -13.09 -11.05 6.92
C PRO A 73 -12.46 -11.40 8.26
N SER A 74 -11.72 -12.52 8.30
CA SER A 74 -10.80 -12.82 9.39
C SER A 74 -9.73 -11.75 9.49
N LEU A 75 -9.37 -11.38 10.72
CA LEU A 75 -8.26 -10.48 11.00
C LEU A 75 -7.01 -11.21 11.48
N VAL A 76 -7.04 -12.55 11.56
CA VAL A 76 -5.89 -13.35 11.94
C VAL A 76 -4.85 -13.28 10.80
N GLY A 77 -3.66 -12.77 11.12
CA GLY A 77 -2.57 -12.64 10.16
C GLY A 77 -2.59 -11.39 9.28
N VAL A 78 -3.58 -10.48 9.43
CA VAL A 78 -3.60 -9.23 8.66
C VAL A 78 -2.52 -8.23 9.11
N GLY A 79 -2.02 -8.37 10.34
CA GLY A 79 -0.96 -7.55 10.90
C GLY A 79 -1.40 -6.20 11.46
N ALA A 80 -0.48 -5.56 12.17
CA ALA A 80 -0.71 -4.26 12.80
C ALA A 80 -0.98 -3.15 11.77
N ALA A 81 -0.25 -3.13 10.65
CA ALA A 81 -0.39 -2.12 9.62
C ALA A 81 -1.78 -2.08 8.99
N ALA A 82 -2.44 -3.23 8.85
CA ALA A 82 -3.82 -3.26 8.33
C ALA A 82 -4.80 -2.63 9.30
N VAL A 83 -4.65 -2.87 10.60
CA VAL A 83 -5.50 -2.28 11.63
C VAL A 83 -5.28 -0.78 11.71
N ASP A 84 -4.01 -0.36 11.77
CA ASP A 84 -3.66 1.07 11.80
C ASP A 84 -4.26 1.79 10.61
N PHE A 85 -4.00 1.32 9.40
CA PHE A 85 -4.55 1.91 8.17
C PHE A 85 -6.08 1.99 8.17
N GLN A 86 -6.77 0.90 8.48
CA GLN A 86 -8.23 0.86 8.37
C GLN A 86 -8.93 1.74 9.41
N VAL A 87 -8.38 1.81 10.61
CA VAL A 87 -8.98 2.54 11.73
C VAL A 87 -8.57 4.02 11.71
N SER A 88 -7.29 4.33 11.46
CA SER A 88 -6.80 5.71 11.39
C SER A 88 -7.40 6.51 10.24
N THR A 89 -7.74 5.83 9.13
CA THR A 89 -8.41 6.47 7.98
C THR A 89 -9.94 6.53 8.12
N GLY A 90 -10.51 6.03 9.22
CA GLY A 90 -11.95 6.00 9.45
C GLY A 90 -12.73 5.06 8.52
N ARG A 91 -12.05 4.09 7.88
CA ARG A 91 -12.70 3.05 7.09
C ARG A 91 -13.36 2.00 7.98
N MET A 92 -12.77 1.77 9.13
CA MET A 92 -13.34 0.92 10.18
C MET A 92 -13.56 1.72 11.48
N PRO A 93 -14.64 1.46 12.18
CA PRO A 93 -15.76 0.58 11.86
C PRO A 93 -16.54 1.01 10.61
N LEU A 94 -16.94 0.03 9.79
CA LEU A 94 -17.70 0.30 8.55
C LEU A 94 -19.04 0.97 8.90
N GLN A 95 -19.30 2.12 8.28
CA GLN A 95 -20.50 2.92 8.60
C GLN A 95 -21.73 2.48 7.80
N ALA A 96 -21.53 1.95 6.61
CA ALA A 96 -22.60 1.44 5.75
C ALA A 96 -22.04 0.37 4.80
N THR A 97 -22.90 -0.56 4.40
CA THR A 97 -22.56 -1.55 3.37
C THR A 97 -22.44 -0.86 2.01
N GLY A 98 -21.44 -1.25 1.23
CA GLY A 98 -21.18 -0.65 -0.07
C GLY A 98 -20.13 -1.44 -0.86
N PRO A 99 -19.82 -1.00 -2.08
CA PRO A 99 -18.81 -1.66 -2.92
C PRO A 99 -17.40 -1.59 -2.35
N GLN A 100 -17.13 -0.60 -1.49
CA GLN A 100 -15.89 -0.44 -0.73
C GLN A 100 -16.11 0.40 0.54
N ALA A 101 -15.20 0.28 1.50
CA ALA A 101 -15.19 1.12 2.71
C ALA A 101 -14.49 2.46 2.40
N PRO A 102 -15.21 3.58 2.31
CA PRO A 102 -14.61 4.87 2.06
C PRO A 102 -13.80 5.36 3.27
N ALA A 103 -12.75 6.13 3.04
CA ALA A 103 -12.14 6.92 4.10
C ALA A 103 -13.11 8.05 4.49
N THR A 104 -13.49 8.09 5.75
CA THR A 104 -14.50 9.07 6.21
C THR A 104 -13.89 10.29 6.89
N GLY A 105 -12.60 10.22 7.25
CA GLY A 105 -11.95 11.25 8.07
C GLY A 105 -12.49 11.33 9.51
N ASN A 106 -13.56 10.61 9.83
CA ASN A 106 -14.12 10.54 11.17
C ASN A 106 -13.50 9.39 11.95
N VAL A 107 -12.32 9.62 12.51
CA VAL A 107 -11.60 8.66 13.34
C VAL A 107 -12.19 8.68 14.75
N ARG A 108 -12.74 7.54 15.18
CA ARG A 108 -13.44 7.42 16.48
C ARG A 108 -12.51 7.09 17.65
N TYR A 109 -11.28 6.72 17.38
CA TYR A 109 -10.32 6.22 18.36
C TYR A 109 -9.11 7.13 18.44
N THR A 110 -8.53 7.22 19.63
CA THR A 110 -7.26 7.92 19.80
C THR A 110 -6.11 7.11 19.16
N PRO A 111 -4.98 7.75 18.81
CA PRO A 111 -3.82 7.04 18.30
C PRO A 111 -3.36 5.87 19.19
N ASP A 112 -3.41 6.04 20.52
CA ASP A 112 -3.05 4.99 21.47
C ASP A 112 -4.03 3.81 21.41
N GLN A 113 -5.33 4.09 21.31
CA GLN A 113 -6.34 3.02 21.15
C GLN A 113 -6.17 2.25 19.83
N ILE A 114 -5.81 2.95 18.74
CA ILE A 114 -5.52 2.31 17.45
C ILE A 114 -4.29 1.41 17.59
N LYS A 115 -3.22 1.92 18.20
CA LYS A 115 -2.01 1.16 18.50
C LYS A 115 -2.31 -0.09 19.34
N GLN A 116 -3.13 0.02 20.36
CA GLN A 116 -3.54 -1.11 21.22
C GLN A 116 -4.32 -2.16 20.43
N MET A 117 -5.30 -1.76 19.61
CA MET A 117 -6.04 -2.69 18.74
C MET A 117 -5.11 -3.36 17.72
N ALA A 118 -4.18 -2.62 17.12
CA ALA A 118 -3.17 -3.14 16.22
C ALA A 118 -2.25 -4.15 16.92
N ALA A 119 -1.83 -3.87 18.14
CA ALA A 119 -1.03 -4.78 18.96
C ALA A 119 -1.76 -6.09 19.28
N TYR A 120 -3.04 -6.01 19.62
CA TYR A 120 -3.85 -7.21 19.86
C TYR A 120 -3.97 -8.07 18.60
N ILE A 121 -4.32 -7.50 17.45
CA ILE A 121 -4.45 -8.27 16.20
C ILE A 121 -3.11 -8.86 15.77
N ALA A 122 -2.01 -8.11 15.91
CA ALA A 122 -0.67 -8.61 15.62
C ALA A 122 -0.26 -9.77 16.53
N SER A 123 -0.78 -9.85 17.76
CA SER A 123 -0.52 -10.94 18.70
C SER A 123 -1.19 -12.26 18.31
N LEU A 124 -2.21 -12.24 17.45
CA LEU A 124 -2.95 -13.43 17.03
C LEU A 124 -2.18 -14.27 16.00
N ALA A 125 -1.48 -13.61 15.06
CA ALA A 125 -0.62 -14.26 14.07
C ALA A 125 0.33 -13.23 13.42
N PRO A 126 1.48 -13.68 12.87
CA PRO A 126 2.40 -12.81 12.14
C PRO A 126 1.73 -12.13 10.93
N GLY A 127 2.03 -10.84 10.75
CA GLY A 127 1.55 -10.04 9.64
C GLY A 127 2.36 -8.74 9.50
N PRO A 128 2.07 -7.87 8.52
CA PRO A 128 2.78 -6.61 8.32
C PRO A 128 2.73 -5.72 9.56
N ALA A 129 3.89 -5.23 9.97
CA ALA A 129 4.00 -4.26 11.06
C ALA A 129 3.74 -2.83 10.55
N VAL A 130 3.34 -1.93 11.45
CA VAL A 130 3.31 -0.49 11.19
C VAL A 130 4.73 -0.05 10.83
N PRO A 131 4.93 0.70 9.72
CA PRO A 131 6.26 1.09 9.28
C PRO A 131 6.90 2.07 10.26
N GLU A 132 8.21 1.94 10.43
CA GLU A 132 9.00 2.91 11.19
C GLU A 132 9.05 4.26 10.46
N ALA A 133 9.17 5.36 11.21
CA ALA A 133 9.24 6.72 10.66
C ALA A 133 10.33 6.89 9.58
N ALA A 134 11.47 6.21 9.73
CA ALA A 134 12.55 6.26 8.76
C ALA A 134 12.21 5.58 7.41
N ALA A 135 11.32 4.59 7.42
CA ALA A 135 10.88 3.88 6.22
C ALA A 135 9.91 4.70 5.38
N VAL A 136 9.20 5.65 6.00
CA VAL A 136 8.19 6.49 5.36
C VAL A 136 8.62 7.94 5.14
N ASP A 137 9.83 8.30 5.55
CA ASP A 137 10.36 9.67 5.45
C ASP A 137 10.62 10.05 3.98
N PRO A 138 9.82 10.96 3.37
CA PRO A 138 9.97 11.33 1.97
C PRO A 138 11.31 12.05 1.68
N ALA A 139 11.92 12.69 2.69
CA ALA A 139 13.20 13.37 2.50
C ALA A 139 14.37 12.40 2.25
N LYS A 140 14.19 11.12 2.61
CA LYS A 140 15.18 10.05 2.36
C LYS A 140 14.89 9.27 1.09
N GLY A 141 13.83 9.58 0.36
CA GLY A 141 13.45 8.93 -0.89
C GLY A 141 13.97 9.66 -2.13
N ASN A 142 14.10 8.93 -3.22
CA ASN A 142 14.39 9.48 -4.53
C ASN A 142 13.09 9.69 -5.31
N SER A 143 12.63 10.94 -5.47
CA SER A 143 11.36 11.24 -6.09
C SER A 143 11.34 10.96 -7.61
N GLU A 144 12.48 11.03 -8.31
CA GLU A 144 12.57 10.70 -9.73
C GLU A 144 12.32 9.21 -9.95
N ARG A 145 13.06 8.35 -9.28
CA ARG A 145 12.83 6.89 -9.30
C ARG A 145 11.43 6.54 -8.81
N GLY A 146 10.94 7.22 -7.77
CA GLY A 146 9.58 7.06 -7.27
C GLY A 146 8.52 7.37 -8.32
N GLY A 147 8.74 8.38 -9.16
CA GLY A 147 7.87 8.71 -10.28
C GLY A 147 7.80 7.61 -11.34
N ASP A 148 8.93 6.99 -11.69
CA ASP A 148 8.96 5.85 -12.61
C ASP A 148 8.22 4.64 -12.05
N LEU A 149 8.46 4.33 -10.79
CA LEU A 149 7.78 3.24 -10.08
C LEU A 149 6.27 3.48 -9.95
N PHE A 150 5.86 4.72 -9.68
CA PHE A 150 4.45 5.08 -9.59
C PHE A 150 3.75 4.96 -10.94
N ARG A 151 4.37 5.44 -12.01
CA ARG A 151 3.79 5.34 -13.37
C ARG A 151 3.57 3.89 -13.79
N THR A 152 4.49 3.00 -13.45
CA THR A 152 4.42 1.58 -13.84
C THR A 152 3.48 0.74 -12.99
N ASN A 153 3.34 1.07 -11.69
CA ASN A 153 2.61 0.21 -10.74
C ASN A 153 1.30 0.82 -10.20
N CYS A 154 1.17 2.15 -10.17
CA CYS A 154 0.12 2.82 -9.41
C CYS A 154 -0.79 3.70 -10.29
N ALA A 155 -0.24 4.34 -11.33
CA ALA A 155 -0.94 5.34 -12.12
C ALA A 155 -2.17 4.81 -12.84
N MET A 156 -2.22 3.52 -13.17
CA MET A 156 -3.38 2.89 -13.81
C MET A 156 -4.67 3.05 -12.98
N CYS A 157 -4.55 3.00 -11.65
CA CYS A 157 -5.67 3.16 -10.73
C CYS A 157 -5.72 4.56 -10.10
N HIS A 158 -4.56 5.09 -9.69
CA HIS A 158 -4.47 6.36 -8.95
C HIS A 158 -4.31 7.58 -9.83
N ASN A 159 -4.36 7.47 -11.16
CA ASN A 159 -4.07 8.54 -12.11
C ASN A 159 -2.58 8.95 -12.07
N PHE A 160 -2.11 9.54 -13.18
CA PHE A 160 -0.74 10.03 -13.30
C PHE A 160 -0.36 11.07 -12.23
N ALA A 161 -1.30 11.93 -11.86
CA ALA A 161 -1.11 12.98 -10.84
C ALA A 161 -1.52 12.54 -9.43
N ALA A 162 -1.68 11.24 -9.17
CA ALA A 162 -2.09 10.67 -7.89
C ALA A 162 -3.46 11.17 -7.37
N ASN A 163 -4.31 11.69 -8.23
CA ASN A 163 -5.64 12.23 -7.88
C ASN A 163 -6.73 11.16 -7.73
N GLY A 164 -6.36 9.90 -7.88
CA GLY A 164 -7.32 8.80 -7.86
C GLY A 164 -8.07 8.63 -9.17
N GLY A 165 -9.00 7.69 -9.20
CA GLY A 165 -9.78 7.38 -10.39
C GLY A 165 -10.91 6.40 -10.12
N ALA A 166 -11.87 6.34 -11.06
CA ALA A 166 -12.96 5.37 -11.02
C ALA A 166 -12.44 3.98 -11.35
N LEU A 167 -12.93 2.98 -10.63
CA LEU A 167 -12.70 1.57 -10.85
C LEU A 167 -14.02 0.87 -11.20
N THR A 168 -13.94 -0.40 -11.52
CA THR A 168 -15.13 -1.21 -11.85
C THR A 168 -16.06 -1.37 -10.65
N ARG A 169 -17.35 -1.60 -10.93
CA ARG A 169 -18.40 -1.93 -9.93
C ARG A 169 -18.60 -0.87 -8.85
N GLY A 170 -18.52 0.41 -9.22
CA GLY A 170 -18.75 1.52 -8.29
C GLY A 170 -17.62 1.75 -7.26
N LYS A 171 -16.47 1.12 -7.46
CA LYS A 171 -15.27 1.36 -6.66
C LYS A 171 -14.45 2.51 -7.22
N TYR A 172 -13.54 3.03 -6.43
CA TYR A 172 -12.60 4.09 -6.84
C TYR A 172 -11.25 3.93 -6.13
N ALA A 173 -10.19 4.35 -6.81
CA ALA A 173 -8.89 4.56 -6.18
C ALA A 173 -8.86 5.96 -5.57
N PRO A 174 -8.46 6.11 -4.30
CA PRO A 174 -8.49 7.40 -3.63
C PRO A 174 -7.44 8.37 -4.17
N ASN A 175 -7.69 9.66 -3.98
CA ASN A 175 -6.71 10.70 -4.15
C ASN A 175 -5.63 10.59 -3.07
N LEU A 176 -4.36 10.51 -3.47
CA LEU A 176 -3.23 10.33 -2.56
C LEU A 176 -2.65 11.66 -2.05
N ASN A 177 -3.11 12.80 -2.56
CA ASN A 177 -2.57 14.11 -2.18
C ASN A 177 -2.80 14.45 -0.70
N ALA A 178 -3.89 13.97 -0.10
CA ALA A 178 -4.20 14.16 1.32
C ALA A 178 -3.72 13.02 2.22
N THR A 179 -3.25 11.90 1.63
CA THR A 179 -2.86 10.68 2.36
C THR A 179 -1.50 10.86 3.02
N THR A 180 -1.32 10.42 4.25
CA THR A 180 -0.02 10.51 4.95
C THR A 180 1.02 9.53 4.37
N PRO A 181 2.33 9.76 4.57
CA PRO A 181 3.37 8.82 4.19
C PRO A 181 3.18 7.41 4.76
N THR A 182 2.78 7.32 6.02
CA THR A 182 2.49 6.05 6.71
C THR A 182 1.35 5.31 6.04
N GLU A 183 0.22 5.97 5.82
CA GLU A 183 -0.94 5.37 5.13
C GLU A 183 -0.61 4.88 3.72
N ILE A 184 0.21 5.61 2.96
CA ILE A 184 0.65 5.16 1.62
C ILE A 184 1.47 3.88 1.74
N TYR A 185 2.39 3.81 2.69
CA TYR A 185 3.22 2.63 2.91
C TYR A 185 2.40 1.42 3.35
N GLU A 186 1.52 1.61 4.33
CA GLU A 186 0.62 0.58 4.85
C GLU A 186 -0.33 0.05 3.78
N ALA A 187 -0.88 0.95 2.95
CA ALA A 187 -1.71 0.54 1.83
C ALA A 187 -0.94 -0.36 0.84
N MET A 188 0.33 -0.06 0.56
CA MET A 188 1.16 -0.93 -0.28
C MET A 188 1.41 -2.30 0.37
N LEU A 189 1.62 -2.34 1.69
CA LEU A 189 1.85 -3.61 2.41
C LEU A 189 0.61 -4.48 2.51
N THR A 190 -0.56 -3.88 2.68
CA THR A 190 -1.78 -4.59 3.08
C THR A 190 -2.79 -4.77 1.95
N GLY A 191 -2.68 -4.00 0.87
CA GLY A 191 -3.57 -4.09 -0.29
C GLY A 191 -5.04 -3.87 0.05
N PRO A 192 -5.43 -2.70 0.59
CA PRO A 192 -6.81 -2.46 1.03
C PRO A 192 -7.79 -2.50 -0.14
N GLN A 193 -8.96 -3.08 0.09
CA GLN A 193 -10.07 -3.15 -0.85
C GLN A 193 -9.72 -3.87 -2.17
N SER A 194 -9.55 -3.13 -3.25
CA SER A 194 -9.17 -3.65 -4.57
C SER A 194 -7.71 -3.37 -4.94
N MET A 195 -6.96 -2.77 -4.05
CA MET A 195 -5.54 -2.51 -4.26
C MET A 195 -4.75 -3.82 -4.12
N PRO A 196 -3.82 -4.13 -5.03
CA PRO A 196 -2.92 -5.27 -4.87
C PRO A 196 -1.99 -5.08 -3.66
N VAL A 197 -1.54 -6.20 -3.10
CA VAL A 197 -0.46 -6.19 -2.10
C VAL A 197 0.88 -6.05 -2.81
N PHE A 198 1.63 -5.03 -2.44
CA PHE A 198 3.01 -4.82 -2.88
C PHE A 198 3.97 -5.19 -1.75
N ASN A 199 4.25 -6.47 -1.60
CA ASN A 199 5.22 -6.95 -0.62
C ASN A 199 6.64 -6.47 -0.94
N ASP A 200 7.57 -6.68 0.00
CA ASP A 200 8.96 -6.19 -0.13
C ASP A 200 9.76 -6.90 -1.25
N THR A 201 9.30 -8.06 -1.72
CA THR A 201 9.88 -8.76 -2.86
C THR A 201 9.50 -8.09 -4.18
N ASN A 202 8.28 -7.55 -4.27
CA ASN A 202 7.78 -6.89 -5.48
C ASN A 202 8.26 -5.44 -5.56
N ILE A 203 8.10 -4.69 -4.47
CA ILE A 203 8.57 -3.31 -4.33
C ILE A 203 9.31 -3.23 -3.00
N SER A 204 10.63 -3.06 -3.04
CA SER A 204 11.47 -3.00 -1.84
C SER A 204 11.04 -1.84 -0.92
N PRO A 205 11.39 -1.90 0.38
CA PRO A 205 11.11 -0.80 1.31
C PRO A 205 11.65 0.56 0.84
N GLU A 206 12.83 0.58 0.22
CA GLU A 206 13.42 1.78 -0.36
C GLU A 206 12.57 2.32 -1.51
N ASN A 207 12.14 1.44 -2.42
CA ASN A 207 11.31 1.81 -3.56
C ASN A 207 9.91 2.31 -3.13
N LYS A 208 9.35 1.75 -2.05
CA LYS A 208 8.11 2.29 -1.44
C LYS A 208 8.31 3.71 -0.93
N ARG A 209 9.45 3.98 -0.27
CA ARG A 209 9.80 5.32 0.21
C ARG A 209 10.01 6.30 -0.95
N ASP A 210 10.58 5.86 -2.06
CA ASP A 210 10.72 6.68 -3.27
C ASP A 210 9.38 7.06 -3.87
N ILE A 211 8.44 6.11 -3.94
CA ILE A 211 7.06 6.38 -4.37
C ILE A 211 6.42 7.44 -3.46
N ILE A 212 6.61 7.33 -2.14
CA ILE A 212 6.12 8.32 -1.18
C ILE A 212 6.76 9.69 -1.45
N ALA A 213 8.08 9.73 -1.67
CA ALA A 213 8.80 10.96 -1.99
C ALA A 213 8.23 11.63 -3.24
N TRP A 214 7.96 10.85 -4.29
CA TRP A 214 7.35 11.37 -5.52
C TRP A 214 5.93 11.91 -5.28
N VAL A 215 5.05 11.17 -4.60
CA VAL A 215 3.69 11.63 -4.28
C VAL A 215 3.72 12.96 -3.50
N ARG A 216 4.69 13.13 -2.61
CA ARG A 216 4.86 14.41 -1.89
C ARG A 216 5.39 15.51 -2.78
N THR A 217 6.31 15.22 -3.67
CA THR A 217 6.90 16.18 -4.60
C THR A 217 5.85 16.76 -5.54
N ILE A 218 5.04 15.92 -6.19
CA ILE A 218 4.01 16.40 -7.12
C ILE A 218 2.94 17.26 -6.46
N LYS A 219 2.70 17.05 -5.17
CA LYS A 219 1.77 17.88 -4.39
C LYS A 219 2.30 19.30 -4.13
N THR A 220 3.59 19.43 -3.94
CA THR A 220 4.23 20.68 -3.51
C THR A 220 4.89 21.46 -4.63
N GLN A 221 5.13 20.82 -5.79
CA GLN A 221 5.74 21.51 -6.92
C GLN A 221 4.80 22.54 -7.52
N PRO A 222 5.28 23.78 -7.74
CA PRO A 222 4.52 24.75 -8.51
C PRO A 222 4.34 24.23 -9.93
N VAL A 223 3.17 24.47 -10.52
CA VAL A 223 2.92 24.17 -11.93
C VAL A 223 3.67 25.22 -12.76
N PRO A 224 4.75 24.86 -13.46
CA PRO A 224 5.49 25.83 -14.24
C PRO A 224 4.66 26.26 -15.46
N GLY A 225 4.23 27.52 -15.47
CA GLY A 225 3.73 28.22 -16.66
C GLY A 225 2.29 27.95 -17.07
N GLY A 226 1.40 27.49 -16.18
CA GLY A 226 0.03 27.21 -16.59
C GLY A 226 -1.01 27.36 -15.48
N LEU A 227 -2.27 27.29 -15.89
CA LEU A 227 -3.39 27.09 -14.98
C LEU A 227 -3.39 25.63 -14.54
N ASN A 228 -3.29 25.40 -13.23
CA ASN A 228 -3.42 24.06 -12.66
C ASN A 228 -4.91 23.65 -12.65
N LEU A 229 -5.41 23.15 -13.77
CA LEU A 229 -6.82 22.75 -13.99
C LEU A 229 -7.26 21.62 -13.05
N GLY A 230 -7.08 21.82 -11.74
CA GLY A 230 -7.38 20.89 -10.65
C GLY A 230 -6.27 19.87 -10.37
N GLY A 231 -5.09 20.01 -11.00
CA GLY A 231 -3.97 19.07 -10.83
C GLY A 231 -4.30 17.65 -11.28
N ILE A 232 -5.25 17.48 -12.21
CA ILE A 232 -5.71 16.17 -12.69
C ILE A 232 -4.73 15.59 -13.74
N GLY A 233 -3.74 16.40 -14.15
CA GLY A 233 -2.73 16.01 -15.13
C GLY A 233 -3.12 16.28 -16.58
N PRO A 234 -2.42 15.68 -17.56
CA PRO A 234 -2.48 16.09 -18.96
C PRO A 234 -3.86 15.92 -19.62
N VAL A 235 -4.77 15.15 -19.05
CA VAL A 235 -6.11 14.94 -19.64
C VAL A 235 -6.95 16.22 -19.59
N SER A 236 -7.02 16.87 -18.42
CA SER A 236 -7.78 18.14 -18.27
C SER A 236 -7.10 19.28 -19.00
N GLU A 237 -5.78 19.34 -18.98
CA GLU A 237 -4.99 20.34 -19.69
C GLU A 237 -5.14 20.19 -21.21
N GLY A 238 -5.03 18.97 -21.72
CA GLY A 238 -5.25 18.66 -23.12
C GLY A 238 -6.66 18.97 -23.57
N LEU A 239 -7.68 18.62 -22.77
CA LEU A 239 -9.08 18.95 -23.08
C LEU A 239 -9.29 20.47 -23.18
N ALA A 240 -8.77 21.24 -22.21
CA ALA A 240 -8.88 22.69 -22.22
C ALA A 240 -8.18 23.30 -23.45
N ALA A 241 -6.96 22.85 -23.76
CA ALA A 241 -6.22 23.30 -24.95
C ALA A 241 -6.98 23.02 -26.27
N TRP A 242 -7.55 21.81 -26.40
CA TRP A 242 -8.35 21.43 -27.56
C TRP A 242 -9.63 22.26 -27.69
N VAL A 243 -10.43 22.40 -26.64
CA VAL A 243 -11.68 23.11 -26.64
C VAL A 243 -11.43 24.62 -27.01
N ILE A 244 -10.49 25.25 -26.31
CA ILE A 244 -10.16 26.67 -26.55
C ILE A 244 -9.52 26.82 -27.91
N GLY A 245 -8.58 25.99 -28.30
CA GLY A 245 -7.89 26.06 -29.59
C GLY A 245 -8.84 25.88 -30.77
N LEU A 246 -9.70 24.85 -30.72
CA LEU A 246 -10.71 24.62 -31.78
C LEU A 246 -11.74 25.77 -31.84
N ALA A 247 -12.22 26.26 -30.70
CA ALA A 247 -13.15 27.40 -30.68
C ALA A 247 -12.52 28.64 -31.30
N ALA A 248 -11.24 28.91 -30.99
CA ALA A 248 -10.51 30.03 -31.60
C ALA A 248 -10.33 29.84 -33.11
N LEU A 249 -9.96 28.67 -33.59
CA LEU A 249 -9.78 28.35 -35.00
C LEU A 249 -11.10 28.47 -35.78
N ILE A 250 -12.18 27.92 -35.24
CA ILE A 250 -13.52 28.01 -35.84
C ILE A 250 -13.97 29.50 -35.89
N GLY A 251 -13.79 30.23 -34.80
CA GLY A 251 -14.13 31.66 -34.73
C GLY A 251 -13.36 32.47 -35.78
N CYS A 252 -12.06 32.22 -35.93
CA CYS A 252 -11.25 32.87 -36.97
C CYS A 252 -11.71 32.50 -38.40
N ALA A 253 -12.02 31.22 -38.63
CA ALA A 253 -12.49 30.76 -39.93
C ALA A 253 -13.84 31.38 -40.31
N VAL A 254 -14.78 31.43 -39.38
CA VAL A 254 -16.09 32.09 -39.58
C VAL A 254 -15.90 33.61 -39.83
N TRP A 255 -15.06 34.27 -39.05
CA TRP A 255 -14.79 35.71 -39.22
C TRP A 255 -14.14 36.02 -40.57
N LEU A 256 -13.19 35.23 -41.02
CA LEU A 256 -12.57 35.37 -42.34
C LEU A 256 -13.59 35.11 -43.46
N GLY A 257 -14.40 34.06 -43.33
CA GLY A 257 -15.44 33.73 -44.30
C GLY A 257 -16.54 34.79 -44.41
N ALA A 258 -16.94 35.39 -43.29
CA ALA A 258 -17.93 36.46 -43.26
C ALA A 258 -17.42 37.76 -43.90
N LYS A 259 -16.11 37.98 -43.97
CA LYS A 259 -15.51 39.17 -44.66
C LYS A 259 -15.29 38.96 -46.16
N ALA A 260 -15.35 37.73 -46.63
CA ALA A 260 -15.13 37.36 -48.01
C ALA A 260 -16.43 37.39 -48.88
N SER A 261 -17.57 37.55 -48.23
CA SER A 261 -18.89 37.76 -48.83
C SER A 261 -19.29 39.23 -48.72
#